data_2692df0ae75fddcc347dac5ccfe736ea
#
_entry.id   2692df0ae75fddcc347dac5ccfe736ea
#
_cell.length_a   1.000
_cell.length_b   1.000
_cell.length_c   1.000
_cell.angle_alpha   90.00
_cell.angle_beta   90.00
_cell.angle_gamma   90.00
#
_symmetry.space_group_name_H-M   'P 1'
#
loop_
_entity.id
_entity.type
_entity.pdbx_description
1 polymer ?
#
loop_
_entity_poly.entity_id
_entity_poly.type
_entity_poly.pdbx_seq_one_letter_code
_entity_poly.pdbx_strand_id
1 'polypeptide(L)'
;MKFYADIMEAAADQASDLLKALSNRHRLLIICQLVDTERSVGELAAFLGLRDSTVSHHLALLRKDGLVTARRDGQTIYYSITSEPAREVLKTLYQVYCAALPPKPAQRL
;
A
#
# COMPACT_ATOMS: atom_id res chain seq x y z
N MET A 1 -9.07 25.92 4.62
CA MET A 1 -7.61 25.78 4.66
C MET A 1 -6.99 26.48 3.47
N LYS A 2 -5.90 27.13 3.69
CA LYS A 2 -5.22 27.89 2.65
C LYS A 2 -4.00 27.11 2.14
N PHE A 3 -3.91 26.93 0.82
CA PHE A 3 -2.75 26.32 0.21
C PHE A 3 -1.72 27.38 -0.15
N TYR A 4 -0.48 27.06 0.11
CA TYR A 4 0.66 27.88 -0.28
C TYR A 4 1.37 27.19 -1.43
N ALA A 5 1.18 27.71 -2.63
CA ALA A 5 1.67 27.07 -3.83
C ALA A 5 3.19 26.88 -3.83
N ASP A 6 3.94 27.82 -3.27
CA ASP A 6 5.38 27.73 -3.19
C ASP A 6 5.84 26.59 -2.27
N ILE A 7 5.10 26.36 -1.18
CA ILE A 7 5.39 25.25 -0.27
C ILE A 7 5.10 23.93 -0.96
N MET A 8 3.96 23.84 -1.66
CA MET A 8 3.63 22.63 -2.40
C MET A 8 4.64 22.37 -3.51
N GLU A 9 5.13 23.42 -4.16
CA GLU A 9 6.14 23.25 -5.19
C GLU A 9 7.39 22.60 -4.62
N ALA A 10 7.82 22.99 -3.43
CA ALA A 10 8.98 22.39 -2.79
C ALA A 10 8.78 20.90 -2.46
N ALA A 11 7.53 20.50 -2.20
CA ALA A 11 7.21 19.13 -1.83
C ALA A 11 6.75 18.28 -3.03
N ALA A 12 6.62 18.89 -4.20
CA ALA A 12 5.96 18.23 -5.34
C ALA A 12 6.67 16.95 -5.79
N ASP A 13 8.00 16.92 -5.74
CA ASP A 13 8.73 15.73 -6.15
C ASP A 13 8.41 14.55 -5.22
N GLN A 14 8.42 14.78 -3.93
CA GLN A 14 8.13 13.72 -2.97
C GLN A 14 6.68 13.26 -3.08
N ALA A 15 5.75 14.20 -3.19
CA ALA A 15 4.34 13.87 -3.32
C ALA A 15 4.07 13.10 -4.61
N SER A 16 4.67 13.56 -5.70
CA SER A 16 4.52 12.92 -7.00
C SER A 16 5.08 11.50 -6.99
N ASP A 17 6.23 11.29 -6.37
CA ASP A 17 6.84 9.96 -6.26
C ASP A 17 5.92 9.01 -5.48
N LEU A 18 5.34 9.48 -4.38
CA LEU A 18 4.40 8.68 -3.60
C LEU A 18 3.19 8.29 -4.44
N LEU A 19 2.60 9.25 -5.13
CA LEU A 19 1.42 8.98 -5.95
C LEU A 19 1.73 8.03 -7.09
N LYS A 20 2.92 8.14 -7.69
CA LYS A 20 3.34 7.19 -8.72
C LYS A 20 3.44 5.78 -8.18
N ALA A 21 4.03 5.64 -6.99
CA ALA A 21 4.19 4.33 -6.37
C ALA A 21 2.84 3.67 -6.11
N LEU A 22 1.82 4.45 -5.80
CA LEU A 22 0.47 3.95 -5.51
C LEU A 22 -0.40 3.85 -6.76
N SER A 23 0.01 4.40 -7.89
CA SER A 23 -0.81 4.52 -9.09
C SER A 23 -0.79 3.25 -9.93
N ASN A 24 -1.17 2.14 -9.31
CA ASN A 24 -1.29 0.85 -9.97
C ASN A 24 -2.27 0.03 -9.15
N ARG A 25 -3.25 -0.56 -9.81
CA ARG A 25 -4.32 -1.25 -9.11
C ARG A 25 -3.80 -2.37 -8.20
N HIS A 26 -2.87 -3.16 -8.68
CA HIS A 26 -2.33 -4.26 -7.87
C HIS A 26 -1.52 -3.73 -6.68
N ARG A 27 -0.67 -2.72 -6.90
CA ARG A 27 0.11 -2.16 -5.80
C ARG A 27 -0.79 -1.54 -4.74
N LEU A 28 -1.82 -0.82 -5.19
CA LEU A 28 -2.77 -0.22 -4.25
C LEU A 28 -3.45 -1.28 -3.40
N LEU A 29 -3.92 -2.35 -4.02
CA LEU A 29 -4.57 -3.43 -3.29
C LEU A 29 -3.62 -4.13 -2.33
N ILE A 30 -2.38 -4.35 -2.76
CA ILE A 30 -1.38 -4.99 -1.91
C ILE A 30 -1.09 -4.15 -0.67
N ILE A 31 -0.81 -2.87 -0.86
CA ILE A 31 -0.45 -2.03 0.27
C ILE A 31 -1.63 -1.79 1.21
N CYS A 32 -2.86 -1.78 0.70
CA CYS A 32 -4.04 -1.69 1.54
C CYS A 32 -4.15 -2.86 2.52
N GLN A 33 -3.72 -4.05 2.11
CA GLN A 33 -3.72 -5.23 2.98
C GLN A 33 -2.69 -5.12 4.11
N LEU A 34 -1.77 -4.18 4.01
CA LEU A 34 -0.71 -4.00 4.99
C LEU A 34 -0.98 -2.88 5.98
N VAL A 35 -2.15 -2.22 5.88
CA VAL A 35 -2.43 -1.05 6.73
C VAL A 35 -2.46 -1.43 8.21
N ASP A 36 -3.08 -2.54 8.55
CA ASP A 36 -3.30 -2.92 9.94
C ASP A 36 -2.31 -3.96 10.46
N THR A 37 -1.67 -4.73 9.58
CA THR A 37 -0.80 -5.80 10.01
C THR A 37 0.17 -6.19 8.91
N GLU A 38 1.27 -6.82 9.29
CA GLU A 38 2.19 -7.37 8.30
C GLU A 38 1.60 -8.63 7.67
N ARG A 39 2.04 -8.92 6.43
CA ARG A 39 1.59 -10.09 5.70
C ARG A 39 2.73 -10.64 4.85
N SER A 40 2.67 -11.96 4.62
CA SER A 40 3.61 -12.61 3.71
C SER A 40 3.12 -12.52 2.26
N VAL A 41 4.02 -12.83 1.33
CA VAL A 41 3.67 -12.91 -0.09
C VAL A 41 2.52 -13.89 -0.30
N GLY A 42 2.61 -15.07 0.31
CA GLY A 42 1.56 -16.08 0.15
C GLY A 42 0.21 -15.62 0.64
N GLU A 43 0.17 -14.92 1.78
CA GLU A 43 -1.08 -14.39 2.31
C GLU A 43 -1.68 -13.34 1.38
N LEU A 44 -0.84 -12.43 0.88
CA LEU A 44 -1.30 -11.39 -0.03
C LEU A 44 -1.81 -11.99 -1.34
N ALA A 45 -1.09 -12.96 -1.88
CA ALA A 45 -1.51 -13.64 -3.11
C ALA A 45 -2.85 -14.33 -2.93
N ALA A 46 -3.03 -15.01 -1.81
CA ALA A 46 -4.28 -15.71 -1.52
C ALA A 46 -5.45 -14.74 -1.37
N PHE A 47 -5.26 -13.65 -0.59
CA PHE A 47 -6.32 -12.66 -0.39
C PHE A 47 -6.73 -11.97 -1.68
N LEU A 48 -5.77 -11.71 -2.57
CA LEU A 48 -6.02 -10.89 -3.75
C LEU A 48 -6.26 -11.71 -5.01
N GLY A 49 -6.10 -13.02 -4.92
CA GLY A 49 -6.27 -13.88 -6.10
C GLY A 49 -5.20 -13.62 -7.14
N LEU A 50 -3.98 -13.33 -6.72
CA LEU A 50 -2.85 -13.06 -7.60
C LEU A 50 -1.81 -14.14 -7.47
N ARG A 51 -0.91 -14.23 -8.45
CA ARG A 51 0.24 -15.12 -8.36
C ARG A 51 1.27 -14.57 -7.39
N ASP A 52 1.98 -15.45 -6.71
CA ASP A 52 3.06 -15.06 -5.81
C ASP A 52 4.08 -14.18 -6.53
N SER A 53 4.42 -14.53 -7.77
CA SER A 53 5.41 -13.75 -8.54
C SER A 53 4.93 -12.33 -8.81
N THR A 54 3.65 -12.15 -9.08
CA THR A 54 3.06 -10.82 -9.28
C THR A 54 3.17 -9.99 -8.00
N VAL A 55 2.79 -10.59 -6.87
CA VAL A 55 2.86 -9.91 -5.59
C VAL A 55 4.30 -9.56 -5.23
N SER A 56 5.22 -10.52 -5.40
CA SER A 56 6.64 -10.28 -5.12
C SER A 56 7.21 -9.15 -5.96
N HIS A 57 6.83 -9.08 -7.23
CA HIS A 57 7.30 -8.02 -8.12
C HIS A 57 6.86 -6.65 -7.60
N HIS A 58 5.59 -6.51 -7.26
CA HIS A 58 5.08 -5.23 -6.76
C HIS A 58 5.65 -4.86 -5.40
N LEU A 59 5.84 -5.84 -4.52
CA LEU A 59 6.45 -5.59 -3.21
C LEU A 59 7.89 -5.12 -3.36
N ALA A 60 8.63 -5.67 -4.33
CA ALA A 60 10.00 -5.21 -4.57
C ALA A 60 10.02 -3.75 -4.98
N LEU A 61 9.09 -3.33 -5.85
CA LEU A 61 8.99 -1.94 -6.24
C LEU A 61 8.58 -1.04 -5.08
N LEU A 62 7.61 -1.46 -4.30
CA LEU A 62 7.16 -0.69 -3.13
C LEU A 62 8.29 -0.54 -2.11
N ARG A 63 9.08 -1.60 -1.93
CA ARG A 63 10.22 -1.56 -1.02
C ARG A 63 11.31 -0.62 -1.53
N LYS A 64 11.59 -0.68 -2.81
CA LYS A 64 12.57 0.21 -3.44
C LYS A 64 12.16 1.67 -3.25
N ASP A 65 10.87 1.95 -3.34
CA ASP A 65 10.35 3.31 -3.19
C ASP A 65 10.17 3.72 -1.72
N GLY A 66 10.53 2.84 -0.79
CA GLY A 66 10.50 3.18 0.64
C GLY A 66 9.14 3.12 1.28
N LEU A 67 8.16 2.47 0.66
CA LEU A 67 6.81 2.42 1.20
C LEU A 67 6.60 1.23 2.14
N VAL A 68 7.31 0.14 1.92
CA VAL A 68 7.19 -1.05 2.74
C VAL A 68 8.57 -1.54 3.17
N THR A 69 8.60 -2.33 4.21
CA THR A 69 9.80 -2.99 4.70
C THR A 69 9.51 -4.49 4.85
N ALA A 70 10.57 -5.27 4.89
CA ALA A 70 10.48 -6.72 4.97
C ALA A 70 11.15 -7.23 6.24
N ARG A 71 10.53 -8.25 6.84
CA ARG A 71 11.06 -8.94 8.03
C ARG A 71 11.08 -10.42 7.73
N ARG A 72 12.22 -11.05 7.94
CA ARG A 72 12.33 -12.50 7.76
C ARG A 72 12.03 -13.22 9.06
N ASP A 73 11.25 -14.29 8.96
CA ASP A 73 11.01 -15.20 10.06
C ASP A 73 11.11 -16.63 9.51
N GLY A 74 12.26 -17.26 9.74
CA GLY A 74 12.56 -18.54 9.12
C GLY A 74 12.66 -18.41 7.61
N GLN A 75 11.83 -19.15 6.90
CA GLN A 75 11.78 -19.09 5.45
C GLN A 75 10.68 -18.17 4.92
N THR A 76 9.95 -17.53 5.83
CA THR A 76 8.87 -16.64 5.45
C THR A 76 9.32 -15.20 5.59
N ILE A 77 8.95 -14.38 4.61
CA ILE A 77 9.22 -12.94 4.64
C ILE A 77 7.88 -12.23 4.78
N TYR A 78 7.78 -11.38 5.79
CA TYR A 78 6.60 -10.57 6.06
C TYR A 78 6.87 -9.13 5.70
N TYR A 79 5.88 -8.49 5.11
CA TYR A 79 5.98 -7.09 4.68
C TYR A 79 5.02 -6.23 5.50
N SER A 80 5.43 -5.00 5.74
CA SER A 80 4.61 -4.02 6.45
C SER A 80 4.86 -2.62 5.89
N ILE A 81 3.89 -1.72 6.11
CA ILE A 81 4.04 -0.34 5.68
C ILE A 81 5.03 0.37 6.59
N THR A 82 5.98 1.08 5.98
CA THR A 82 6.93 1.89 6.72
C THR A 82 6.80 3.39 6.43
N SER A 83 6.00 3.75 5.43
CA SER A 83 5.78 5.15 5.03
C SER A 83 4.52 5.69 5.68
N GLU A 84 4.66 6.65 6.60
CA GLU A 84 3.50 7.31 7.19
C GLU A 84 2.70 8.12 6.16
N PRO A 85 3.34 8.85 5.24
CA PRO A 85 2.57 9.52 4.18
C PRO A 85 1.71 8.54 3.37
N ALA A 86 2.25 7.36 3.04
CA ALA A 86 1.47 6.35 2.32
C ALA A 86 0.27 5.90 3.15
N ARG A 87 0.48 5.66 4.45
CA ARG A 87 -0.60 5.24 5.34
C ARG A 87 -1.72 6.28 5.39
N GLU A 88 -1.34 7.57 5.48
CA GLU A 88 -2.32 8.64 5.53
C GLU A 88 -3.12 8.77 4.24
N VAL A 89 -2.46 8.60 3.10
CA VAL A 89 -3.15 8.62 1.81
C VAL A 89 -4.14 7.46 1.73
N LEU A 90 -3.73 6.27 2.16
CA LEU A 90 -4.61 5.10 2.13
C LEU A 90 -5.83 5.28 3.03
N LYS A 91 -5.65 5.87 4.21
CA LYS A 91 -6.77 6.17 5.09
C LYS A 91 -7.77 7.11 4.42
N THR A 92 -7.26 8.13 3.75
CA THR A 92 -8.11 9.09 3.04
C THR A 92 -8.87 8.40 1.92
N LEU A 93 -8.20 7.58 1.14
CA LEU A 93 -8.85 6.83 0.05
C LEU A 93 -9.93 5.91 0.61
N TYR A 94 -9.68 5.25 1.72
CA TYR A 94 -10.68 4.41 2.35
C TYR A 94 -11.90 5.22 2.74
N GLN A 95 -11.70 6.37 3.38
CA GLN A 95 -12.81 7.21 3.81
C GLN A 95 -13.62 7.74 2.64
N VAL A 96 -12.94 8.12 1.56
CA VAL A 96 -13.62 8.69 0.40
C VAL A 96 -14.38 7.64 -0.40
N TYR A 97 -13.78 6.46 -0.58
CA TYR A 97 -14.32 5.48 -1.53
C TYR A 97 -14.93 4.25 -0.88
N CYS A 98 -14.57 3.91 0.34
CA CYS A 98 -14.89 2.61 0.92
C CYS A 98 -15.75 2.66 2.18
N ALA A 99 -15.65 3.72 2.98
CA ALA A 99 -16.28 3.71 4.32
C ALA A 99 -17.79 3.52 4.26
N ALA A 100 -18.45 3.98 3.19
CA ALA A 100 -19.89 3.86 3.02
C ALA A 100 -20.32 2.56 2.36
N LEU A 101 -19.35 1.73 1.90
CA LEU A 101 -19.68 0.48 1.21
C LEU A 101 -19.83 -0.64 2.22
N PRO A 102 -20.79 -1.57 2.01
CA PRO A 102 -20.89 -2.73 2.87
C PRO A 102 -19.69 -3.66 2.65
N PRO A 103 -19.27 -4.39 3.67
CA PRO A 103 -18.20 -5.37 3.50
C PRO A 103 -18.67 -6.50 2.57
N LYS A 104 -17.71 -7.15 1.90
CA LYS A 104 -17.99 -8.28 1.04
C LYS A 104 -17.80 -9.57 1.86
N PRO A 105 -18.87 -10.19 2.33
CA PRO A 105 -18.72 -11.33 3.25
C PRO A 105 -17.90 -12.47 2.67
N ALA A 106 -18.08 -12.75 1.39
CA ALA A 106 -17.40 -13.87 0.76
C ALA A 106 -15.89 -13.69 0.65
N GLN A 107 -15.40 -12.48 0.84
CA GLN A 107 -13.97 -12.17 0.75
C GLN A 107 -13.34 -11.94 2.10
N ARG A 108 -14.10 -12.07 3.16
CA ARG A 108 -13.57 -11.94 4.51
C ARG A 108 -13.03 -13.28 4.95
N LEU A 109 -11.82 -13.29 5.37
CA LEU A 109 -11.16 -14.52 5.80
C LEU A 109 -10.95 -14.54 7.29
#